data_41aaa143fe82bde158715b0682f046dc
#
_entry.id   41aaa143fe82bde158715b0682f046dc
#
_cell.length_a   1.000
_cell.length_b   1.000
_cell.length_c   1.000
_cell.angle_alpha   90.00
_cell.angle_beta   90.00
_cell.angle_gamma   90.00
#
_symmetry.space_group_name_H-M   'P 1'
#
loop_
_entity.id
_entity.type
_entity.pdbx_description
1 polymer ?
#
loop_
_entity_poly.entity_id
_entity_poly.type
_entity_poly.pdbx_seq_one_letter_code
_entity_poly.pdbx_strand_id
1 'polypeptide(L)'
;MPKPCEPASWPVWPELPVATSAPLVSERLCGDLQQPISALAWSADGEFLAIASAGGELLLLDFLAGCEELLRGDRDSSLDVVGFSSDGQFLMAAGQDGELLLWELGGTGVRPLATDPIPLGGGWIDAAAWQPGGLLLAVAAGRELRLWDGASRQWRQPPLELPGTIQALAWSADGVQLAASCHGELVLWQPCLSTPADPPLRNPMASAGLALAFSGPGHHLACGMLDRSLLVWPQGCHGQPWQFSGFPAKVRQLAWSEQPGRLAPLLASAAAEAVILWTQVKQGSKAWQPEPLLWHEKRVNALAFAPGSTLLASASSDGSVALWDGKGRMLQPLEGQGCGFNALAWRPDGRHLAAGDAQGRWWLWPVAVPPRERQRQRAGAGFRLKP
;
A
#
# COMPACT_ATOMS: atom_id res chain seq x y z
N MET A 1 -22.44 -19.41 -34.09
CA MET A 1 -22.51 -18.29 -33.14
C MET A 1 -22.61 -18.89 -31.74
N PRO A 2 -21.64 -18.69 -30.85
CA PRO A 2 -21.74 -19.16 -29.48
C PRO A 2 -22.75 -18.28 -28.71
N LYS A 3 -23.55 -18.89 -27.84
CA LYS A 3 -24.54 -18.24 -26.99
C LYS A 3 -23.84 -17.29 -25.99
N PRO A 4 -24.41 -16.13 -25.68
CA PRO A 4 -23.89 -15.26 -24.63
C PRO A 4 -24.03 -15.94 -23.27
N CYS A 5 -22.96 -15.89 -22.46
CA CYS A 5 -23.00 -16.32 -21.06
C CYS A 5 -23.96 -15.43 -20.26
N GLU A 6 -24.92 -16.05 -19.59
CA GLU A 6 -25.78 -15.38 -18.61
C GLU A 6 -24.92 -14.86 -17.44
N PRO A 7 -25.25 -13.67 -16.88
CA PRO A 7 -24.55 -13.17 -15.71
C PRO A 7 -24.82 -14.08 -14.51
N ALA A 8 -23.75 -14.55 -13.89
CA ALA A 8 -23.84 -15.36 -12.68
C ALA A 8 -24.54 -14.54 -11.58
N SER A 9 -25.69 -15.04 -11.12
CA SER A 9 -26.37 -14.51 -9.94
C SER A 9 -25.54 -14.85 -8.70
N TRP A 10 -25.12 -13.85 -7.98
CA TRP A 10 -24.41 -14.02 -6.70
C TRP A 10 -25.34 -14.66 -5.67
N PRO A 11 -24.87 -15.68 -4.90
CA PRO A 11 -25.66 -16.26 -3.84
C PRO A 11 -25.91 -15.25 -2.70
N VAL A 12 -27.13 -15.22 -2.18
CA VAL A 12 -27.45 -14.49 -0.94
C VAL A 12 -26.85 -15.28 0.24
N TRP A 13 -25.87 -14.70 0.93
CA TRP A 13 -25.15 -15.35 2.02
C TRP A 13 -25.77 -15.05 3.39
N PRO A 14 -25.76 -16.01 4.33
CA PRO A 14 -26.23 -15.77 5.70
C PRO A 14 -25.25 -14.86 6.47
N GLU A 15 -25.78 -14.09 7.42
CA GLU A 15 -25.00 -13.28 8.35
C GLU A 15 -23.97 -14.14 9.11
N LEU A 16 -22.70 -13.75 9.03
CA LEU A 16 -21.63 -14.44 9.73
C LEU A 16 -21.59 -14.03 11.22
N PRO A 17 -21.45 -14.97 12.15
CA PRO A 17 -21.36 -14.64 13.57
C PRO A 17 -20.06 -13.88 13.88
N VAL A 18 -20.18 -12.76 14.56
CA VAL A 18 -19.05 -11.99 15.11
C VAL A 18 -18.38 -12.83 16.21
N ALA A 19 -17.09 -13.05 16.11
CA ALA A 19 -16.33 -13.83 17.09
C ALA A 19 -16.32 -13.10 18.45
N THR A 20 -16.76 -13.75 19.52
CA THR A 20 -16.78 -13.25 20.91
C THR A 20 -15.41 -13.38 21.57
N SER A 21 -14.36 -12.75 21.01
CA SER A 21 -13.09 -12.54 21.68
C SER A 21 -13.01 -11.11 22.22
N ALA A 22 -12.13 -10.84 23.20
CA ALA A 22 -11.88 -9.48 23.66
C ALA A 22 -11.57 -8.56 22.46
N PRO A 23 -12.07 -7.31 22.44
CA PRO A 23 -11.86 -6.41 21.32
C PRO A 23 -10.37 -6.18 21.07
N LEU A 24 -9.96 -6.22 19.81
CA LEU A 24 -8.57 -5.94 19.41
C LEU A 24 -8.21 -4.46 19.62
N VAL A 25 -9.22 -3.60 19.56
CA VAL A 25 -9.10 -2.14 19.69
C VAL A 25 -10.08 -1.67 20.76
N SER A 26 -9.59 -0.99 21.79
CA SER A 26 -10.40 -0.49 22.89
C SER A 26 -10.37 1.04 23.05
N GLU A 27 -9.33 1.68 22.56
CA GLU A 27 -9.09 3.12 22.69
C GLU A 27 -8.78 3.75 21.34
N ARG A 28 -8.87 5.06 21.24
CA ARG A 28 -8.53 5.81 20.04
C ARG A 28 -8.01 7.21 20.39
N LEU A 29 -7.02 7.66 19.64
CA LEU A 29 -6.69 9.07 19.49
C LEU A 29 -7.31 9.56 18.19
N CYS A 30 -7.66 10.82 18.12
CA CYS A 30 -8.13 11.46 16.90
C CYS A 30 -7.81 12.96 16.93
N GLY A 31 -7.67 13.50 15.74
CA GLY A 31 -7.57 14.93 15.48
C GLY A 31 -8.16 15.24 14.12
N ASP A 32 -8.06 16.48 13.67
CA ASP A 32 -8.70 16.94 12.44
C ASP A 32 -7.82 17.94 11.66
N LEU A 33 -7.91 17.86 10.35
CA LEU A 33 -7.56 18.86 9.36
C LEU A 33 -8.85 19.46 8.80
N GLN A 34 -8.75 20.55 8.03
CA GLN A 34 -9.94 21.20 7.50
C GLN A 34 -10.53 20.47 6.29
N GLN A 35 -9.70 19.74 5.56
CA GLN A 35 -10.06 19.09 4.30
C GLN A 35 -9.91 17.56 4.40
N PRO A 36 -10.61 16.77 3.55
CA PRO A 36 -10.54 15.31 3.54
C PRO A 36 -9.10 14.79 3.59
N ILE A 37 -8.84 13.78 4.42
CA ILE A 37 -7.53 13.13 4.43
C ILE A 37 -7.35 12.35 3.11
N SER A 38 -6.25 12.60 2.44
CA SER A 38 -5.88 11.97 1.17
C SER A 38 -4.83 10.88 1.31
N ALA A 39 -3.82 11.10 2.17
CA ALA A 39 -2.72 10.15 2.35
C ALA A 39 -2.19 10.15 3.79
N LEU A 40 -1.64 9.01 4.21
CA LEU A 40 -1.02 8.78 5.51
C LEU A 40 0.27 7.99 5.34
N ALA A 41 1.32 8.34 6.07
CA ALA A 41 2.56 7.56 6.12
C ALA A 41 3.21 7.62 7.50
N TRP A 42 3.74 6.48 7.96
CA TRP A 42 4.60 6.40 9.14
C TRP A 42 6.07 6.48 8.75
N SER A 43 6.88 7.09 9.59
CA SER A 43 8.33 6.96 9.51
C SER A 43 8.76 5.51 9.80
N ALA A 44 9.93 5.09 9.31
CA ALA A 44 10.40 3.71 9.42
C ALA A 44 10.61 3.23 10.87
N ASP A 45 10.97 4.14 11.77
CA ASP A 45 11.07 3.92 13.22
C ASP A 45 9.72 3.98 13.95
N GLY A 46 8.68 4.50 13.28
CA GLY A 46 7.34 4.69 13.83
C GLY A 46 7.24 5.85 14.81
N GLU A 47 8.20 6.78 14.84
CA GLU A 47 8.14 7.95 15.70
C GLU A 47 7.24 9.03 15.14
N PHE A 48 7.15 9.16 13.81
CA PHE A 48 6.35 10.17 13.14
C PHE A 48 5.24 9.58 12.28
N LEU A 49 4.08 10.26 12.28
CA LEU A 49 2.99 10.05 11.33
C LEU A 49 2.77 11.33 10.53
N ALA A 50 2.93 11.25 9.22
CA ALA A 50 2.57 12.31 8.29
C ALA A 50 1.13 12.13 7.80
N ILE A 51 0.35 13.20 7.82
CA ILE A 51 -1.08 13.23 7.50
C ILE A 51 -1.29 14.32 6.45
N ALA A 52 -1.70 13.94 5.25
CA ALA A 52 -1.94 14.85 4.13
C ALA A 52 -3.43 14.99 3.83
N SER A 53 -3.86 16.16 3.36
CA SER A 53 -5.25 16.44 3.01
C SER A 53 -5.44 16.76 1.53
N ALA A 54 -6.70 16.65 1.08
CA ALA A 54 -7.12 17.07 -0.25
C ALA A 54 -7.08 18.61 -0.47
N GLY A 55 -6.91 19.41 0.58
CA GLY A 55 -6.65 20.84 0.49
C GLY A 55 -5.17 21.20 0.47
N GLY A 56 -4.28 20.21 0.60
CA GLY A 56 -2.85 20.43 0.58
C GLY A 56 -2.20 20.66 1.93
N GLU A 57 -2.96 20.49 3.01
CA GLU A 57 -2.40 20.53 4.37
C GLU A 57 -1.50 19.32 4.58
N LEU A 58 -0.40 19.52 5.29
CA LEU A 58 0.48 18.45 5.75
C LEU A 58 0.76 18.62 7.23
N LEU A 59 0.25 17.71 8.04
CA LEU A 59 0.47 17.63 9.48
C LEU A 59 1.49 16.52 9.78
N LEU A 60 2.45 16.82 10.63
CA LEU A 60 3.37 15.85 11.21
C LEU A 60 3.03 15.64 12.68
N LEU A 61 2.69 14.42 13.07
CA LEU A 61 2.48 14.01 14.44
C LEU A 61 3.74 13.30 14.96
N ASP A 62 4.37 13.84 15.99
CA ASP A 62 5.35 13.13 16.81
C ASP A 62 4.57 12.22 17.76
N PHE A 63 4.62 10.92 17.50
CA PHE A 63 3.85 9.93 18.26
C PHE A 63 4.32 9.77 19.71
N LEU A 64 5.62 9.92 19.96
CA LEU A 64 6.20 9.74 21.29
C LEU A 64 6.01 11.00 22.16
N ALA A 65 6.21 12.18 21.58
CA ALA A 65 6.02 13.44 22.27
C ALA A 65 4.54 13.85 22.38
N GLY A 66 3.68 13.28 21.52
CA GLY A 66 2.27 13.68 21.43
C GLY A 66 2.08 15.11 20.90
N CYS A 67 3.03 15.58 20.08
CA CYS A 67 3.03 16.93 19.52
C CYS A 67 2.67 16.90 18.03
N GLU A 68 1.96 17.92 17.58
CA GLU A 68 1.57 18.13 16.20
C GLU A 68 2.27 19.35 15.63
N GLU A 69 2.79 19.24 14.41
CA GLU A 69 3.38 20.35 13.66
C GLU A 69 2.75 20.44 12.27
N LEU A 70 2.13 21.57 11.95
CA LEU A 70 1.57 21.81 10.61
C LEU A 70 2.70 22.30 9.69
N LEU A 71 3.20 21.42 8.83
CA LEU A 71 4.30 21.70 7.91
C LEU A 71 3.85 22.52 6.69
N ARG A 72 2.59 22.37 6.27
CA ARG A 72 1.98 23.10 5.16
C ARG A 72 0.50 23.33 5.46
N GLY A 73 0.02 24.56 5.29
CA GLY A 73 -1.40 24.91 5.37
C GLY A 73 -2.15 24.61 4.06
N ASP A 74 -3.46 24.87 4.08
CA ASP A 74 -4.36 24.71 2.92
C ASP A 74 -3.89 25.59 1.74
N ARG A 75 -3.90 25.01 0.53
CA ARG A 75 -3.48 25.62 -0.74
C ARG A 75 -4.48 25.37 -1.88
N ASP A 76 -5.67 24.83 -1.57
CA ASP A 76 -6.68 24.40 -2.56
C ASP A 76 -6.17 23.37 -3.57
N SER A 77 -5.14 22.62 -3.22
CA SER A 77 -4.51 21.64 -4.10
C SER A 77 -4.06 20.41 -3.32
N SER A 78 -4.62 19.24 -3.67
CA SER A 78 -4.45 17.99 -2.96
C SER A 78 -2.99 17.54 -2.88
N LEU A 79 -2.59 17.01 -1.72
CA LEU A 79 -1.42 16.16 -1.56
C LEU A 79 -1.89 14.70 -1.58
N ASP A 80 -1.60 13.99 -2.66
CA ASP A 80 -2.12 12.63 -2.88
C ASP A 80 -1.13 11.54 -2.47
N VAL A 81 0.14 11.92 -2.33
CA VAL A 81 1.23 11.01 -1.95
C VAL A 81 2.07 11.65 -0.86
N VAL A 82 2.34 10.88 0.19
CA VAL A 82 3.24 11.26 1.29
C VAL A 82 4.08 10.04 1.68
N GLY A 83 5.33 10.25 2.09
CA GLY A 83 6.19 9.14 2.49
C GLY A 83 7.52 9.56 3.09
N PHE A 84 8.05 8.71 3.96
CA PHE A 84 9.36 8.89 4.58
C PHE A 84 10.43 8.07 3.88
N SER A 85 11.66 8.57 3.86
CA SER A 85 12.82 7.76 3.48
C SER A 85 13.06 6.63 4.47
N SER A 86 13.73 5.57 4.04
CA SER A 86 13.96 4.37 4.84
C SER A 86 14.80 4.63 6.11
N ASP A 87 15.64 5.67 6.08
CA ASP A 87 16.46 6.10 7.24
C ASP A 87 15.77 7.14 8.12
N GLY A 88 14.53 7.56 7.76
CA GLY A 88 13.75 8.54 8.49
C GLY A 88 14.24 9.98 8.34
N GLN A 89 15.27 10.25 7.52
CA GLN A 89 15.84 11.60 7.40
C GLN A 89 15.01 12.53 6.52
N PHE A 90 14.20 12.00 5.59
CA PHE A 90 13.43 12.79 4.65
C PHE A 90 11.95 12.44 4.71
N LEU A 91 11.11 13.47 4.62
CA LEU A 91 9.68 13.38 4.34
C LEU A 91 9.43 13.99 2.97
N MET A 92 8.66 13.32 2.12
CA MET A 92 8.18 13.87 0.86
C MET A 92 6.67 13.98 0.84
N ALA A 93 6.14 14.97 0.13
CA ALA A 93 4.74 15.07 -0.25
C ALA A 93 4.62 15.60 -1.68
N ALA A 94 3.62 15.12 -2.41
CA ALA A 94 3.34 15.54 -3.78
C ALA A 94 1.85 15.32 -4.12
N GLY A 95 1.37 15.97 -5.18
CA GLY A 95 -0.02 15.85 -5.59
C GLY A 95 -0.36 16.65 -6.83
N GLN A 96 -1.52 17.31 -6.80
CA GLN A 96 -2.14 17.94 -7.97
C GLN A 96 -1.39 19.14 -8.53
N ASP A 97 -0.61 19.84 -7.74
CA ASP A 97 0.20 20.98 -8.22
C ASP A 97 1.34 20.55 -9.15
N GLY A 98 1.66 19.26 -9.20
CA GLY A 98 2.83 18.77 -9.95
C GLY A 98 4.16 19.18 -9.32
N GLU A 99 4.14 19.51 -8.04
CA GLU A 99 5.29 19.92 -7.25
C GLU A 99 5.69 18.84 -6.27
N LEU A 100 6.99 18.64 -6.11
CA LEU A 100 7.55 17.80 -5.08
C LEU A 100 8.00 18.66 -3.90
N LEU A 101 7.48 18.36 -2.73
CA LEU A 101 7.86 18.97 -1.46
C LEU A 101 8.75 17.99 -0.69
N LEU A 102 9.86 18.49 -0.17
CA LEU A 102 10.81 17.69 0.62
C LEU A 102 11.16 18.39 1.93
N TRP A 103 11.15 17.65 3.01
CA TRP A 103 11.61 18.09 4.33
C TRP A 103 12.72 17.19 4.82
N GLU A 104 13.70 17.78 5.51
CA GLU A 104 14.74 17.07 6.25
C GLU A 104 14.32 17.01 7.72
N LEU A 105 14.27 15.78 8.26
CA LEU A 105 14.00 15.52 9.67
C LEU A 105 15.32 15.26 10.39
N GLY A 106 15.58 15.96 11.46
CA GLY A 106 16.78 15.71 12.28
C GLY A 106 17.26 16.93 13.06
N GLY A 107 18.14 16.69 14.01
CA GLY A 107 18.70 17.75 14.86
C GLY A 107 17.65 18.42 15.78
N THR A 108 17.31 19.67 15.53
CA THR A 108 16.41 20.47 16.38
C THR A 108 15.01 20.65 15.76
N GLY A 109 14.57 19.80 14.84
CA GLY A 109 13.23 19.91 14.24
C GLY A 109 13.16 19.51 12.78
N VAL A 110 12.05 19.84 12.15
CA VAL A 110 11.77 19.58 10.73
C VAL A 110 12.11 20.83 9.91
N ARG A 111 12.83 20.64 8.81
CA ARG A 111 13.22 21.75 7.93
C ARG A 111 12.84 21.44 6.48
N PRO A 112 12.24 22.39 5.76
CA PRO A 112 12.10 22.27 4.31
C PRO A 112 13.48 22.11 3.68
N LEU A 113 13.64 21.13 2.79
CA LEU A 113 14.90 20.89 2.10
C LEU A 113 15.15 21.99 1.04
N ALA A 114 14.07 22.52 0.47
CA ALA A 114 14.08 23.68 -0.41
C ALA A 114 13.06 24.70 0.08
N THR A 115 13.37 26.00 -0.05
CA THR A 115 12.44 27.08 0.29
C THR A 115 11.22 27.10 -0.64
N ASP A 116 11.40 26.65 -1.89
CA ASP A 116 10.34 26.56 -2.88
C ASP A 116 10.12 25.11 -3.31
N PRO A 117 8.86 24.73 -3.61
CA PRO A 117 8.55 23.42 -4.16
C PRO A 117 9.34 23.14 -5.45
N ILE A 118 9.68 21.89 -5.69
CA ILE A 118 10.41 21.48 -6.89
C ILE A 118 9.40 21.21 -8.01
N PRO A 119 9.27 22.10 -9.02
CA PRO A 119 8.33 21.88 -10.10
C PRO A 119 8.85 20.79 -11.04
N LEU A 120 8.05 19.76 -11.29
CA LEU A 120 8.40 18.68 -12.20
C LEU A 120 7.81 18.85 -13.61
N GLY A 121 6.98 19.89 -13.81
CA GLY A 121 6.52 20.34 -15.14
C GLY A 121 5.54 19.42 -15.85
N GLY A 122 5.06 18.37 -15.18
CA GLY A 122 4.28 17.31 -15.83
C GLY A 122 2.79 17.22 -15.45
N GLY A 123 2.27 18.15 -14.68
CA GLY A 123 0.92 18.01 -14.10
C GLY A 123 0.96 17.17 -12.81
N TRP A 124 -0.13 16.50 -12.48
CA TRP A 124 -0.28 15.74 -11.24
C TRP A 124 0.83 14.73 -11.02
N ILE A 125 1.25 14.59 -9.75
CA ILE A 125 2.11 13.52 -9.28
C ILE A 125 1.23 12.52 -8.54
N ASP A 126 0.77 11.50 -9.27
CA ASP A 126 -0.11 10.46 -8.72
C ASP A 126 0.65 9.38 -7.94
N ALA A 127 1.95 9.25 -8.18
CA ALA A 127 2.75 8.22 -7.56
C ALA A 127 4.19 8.68 -7.30
N ALA A 128 4.63 8.48 -6.07
CA ALA A 128 6.02 8.61 -5.66
C ALA A 128 6.32 7.58 -4.57
N ALA A 129 7.54 7.07 -4.53
CA ALA A 129 7.93 6.04 -3.57
C ALA A 129 9.42 6.09 -3.24
N TRP A 130 9.74 6.03 -1.95
CA TRP A 130 11.10 5.85 -1.47
C TRP A 130 11.58 4.41 -1.65
N GLN A 131 12.84 4.25 -1.98
CA GLN A 131 13.50 2.96 -2.07
C GLN A 131 13.62 2.32 -0.68
N PRO A 132 13.14 1.09 -0.46
CA PRO A 132 13.39 0.36 0.77
C PRO A 132 14.89 0.13 1.01
N GLY A 133 15.37 0.46 2.20
CA GLY A 133 16.79 0.32 2.57
C GLY A 133 17.75 1.23 1.84
N GLY A 134 17.27 2.21 1.08
CA GLY A 134 18.05 3.17 0.33
C GLY A 134 17.49 4.59 0.39
N LEU A 135 18.13 5.52 -0.34
CA LEU A 135 17.78 6.94 -0.36
C LEU A 135 17.34 7.43 -1.75
N LEU A 136 16.94 6.54 -2.65
CA LEU A 136 16.35 6.95 -3.91
C LEU A 136 14.85 7.18 -3.76
N LEU A 137 14.39 8.35 -4.21
CA LEU A 137 12.99 8.66 -4.36
C LEU A 137 12.61 8.55 -5.84
N ALA A 138 11.69 7.66 -6.16
CA ALA A 138 11.08 7.56 -7.48
C ALA A 138 9.84 8.43 -7.54
N VAL A 139 9.71 9.27 -8.57
CA VAL A 139 8.58 10.17 -8.77
C VAL A 139 8.07 10.03 -10.19
N ALA A 140 6.76 9.81 -10.32
CA ALA A 140 6.05 9.79 -11.59
C ALA A 140 5.56 11.20 -11.94
N ALA A 141 6.17 11.82 -12.94
CA ALA A 141 5.78 13.13 -13.45
C ALA A 141 5.24 12.98 -14.89
N GLY A 142 3.93 12.77 -15.01
CA GLY A 142 3.31 12.46 -16.29
C GLY A 142 3.82 11.15 -16.88
N ARG A 143 4.58 11.23 -17.98
CA ARG A 143 5.19 10.07 -18.65
C ARG A 143 6.63 9.78 -18.20
N GLU A 144 7.22 10.66 -17.41
CA GLU A 144 8.60 10.56 -16.96
C GLU A 144 8.68 9.94 -15.57
N LEU A 145 9.50 8.92 -15.43
CA LEU A 145 9.94 8.37 -14.15
C LEU A 145 11.26 9.02 -13.79
N ARG A 146 11.24 9.84 -12.76
CA ARG A 146 12.40 10.57 -12.27
C ARG A 146 12.90 9.97 -10.97
N LEU A 147 14.21 9.98 -10.76
CA LEU A 147 14.83 9.53 -9.52
C LEU A 147 15.58 10.69 -8.87
N TRP A 148 15.22 10.99 -7.64
CA TRP A 148 15.99 11.89 -6.78
C TRP A 148 16.85 11.08 -5.83
N ASP A 149 18.13 11.44 -5.73
CA ASP A 149 19.09 10.75 -4.87
C ASP A 149 19.32 11.57 -3.59
N GLY A 150 18.84 11.07 -2.46
CA GLY A 150 18.93 11.74 -1.15
C GLY A 150 20.36 11.88 -0.63
N ALA A 151 21.27 10.98 -1.02
CA ALA A 151 22.67 11.06 -0.60
C ALA A 151 23.42 12.20 -1.30
N SER A 152 23.21 12.37 -2.61
CA SER A 152 23.81 13.45 -3.38
C SER A 152 22.94 14.72 -3.43
N ARG A 153 21.67 14.61 -3.05
CA ARG A 153 20.62 15.66 -3.14
C ARG A 153 20.42 16.16 -4.58
N GLN A 154 20.53 15.26 -5.55
CA GLN A 154 20.42 15.56 -6.98
C GLN A 154 19.49 14.62 -7.70
N TRP A 155 18.92 15.10 -8.81
CA TRP A 155 18.20 14.28 -9.74
C TRP A 155 19.13 13.44 -10.57
N ARG A 156 18.86 12.13 -10.68
CA ARG A 156 19.56 11.26 -11.64
C ARG A 156 19.07 11.56 -13.07
N GLN A 157 20.00 11.60 -14.00
CA GLN A 157 19.73 11.90 -15.41
C GLN A 157 20.20 10.75 -16.31
N PRO A 158 19.53 10.48 -17.43
CA PRO A 158 18.27 11.06 -17.87
C PRO A 158 17.07 10.40 -17.13
N PRO A 159 15.87 11.04 -17.13
CA PRO A 159 14.64 10.39 -16.67
C PRO A 159 14.29 9.22 -17.60
N LEU A 160 13.57 8.23 -17.08
CA LEU A 160 13.05 7.12 -17.89
C LEU A 160 11.67 7.50 -18.44
N GLU A 161 11.52 7.53 -19.76
CA GLU A 161 10.24 7.79 -20.41
C GLU A 161 9.42 6.50 -20.62
N LEU A 162 8.13 6.58 -20.31
CA LEU A 162 7.12 5.58 -20.60
C LEU A 162 6.22 6.03 -21.75
N PRO A 163 5.54 5.11 -22.47
CA PRO A 163 4.67 5.45 -23.60
C PRO A 163 3.40 6.19 -23.18
N GLY A 164 2.99 6.07 -21.90
CA GLY A 164 1.80 6.72 -21.35
C GLY A 164 2.06 7.28 -19.96
N THR A 165 1.09 8.03 -19.43
CA THR A 165 1.11 8.56 -18.06
C THR A 165 1.26 7.42 -17.07
N ILE A 166 2.20 7.55 -16.15
CA ILE A 166 2.48 6.57 -15.10
C ILE A 166 1.35 6.65 -14.08
N GLN A 167 0.72 5.51 -13.78
CA GLN A 167 -0.42 5.42 -12.86
C GLN A 167 -0.05 4.84 -11.50
N ALA A 168 0.98 4.02 -11.44
CA ALA A 168 1.44 3.43 -10.18
C ALA A 168 2.94 3.11 -10.23
N LEU A 169 3.56 3.21 -9.04
CA LEU A 169 4.94 2.85 -8.78
C LEU A 169 5.02 1.90 -7.59
N ALA A 170 5.95 0.95 -7.63
CA ALA A 170 6.28 0.12 -6.49
C ALA A 170 7.76 -0.28 -6.52
N TRP A 171 8.42 -0.20 -5.37
CA TRP A 171 9.73 -0.80 -5.16
C TRP A 171 9.59 -2.23 -4.65
N SER A 172 10.49 -3.11 -5.06
CA SER A 172 10.67 -4.40 -4.39
C SER A 172 11.17 -4.19 -2.95
N ALA A 173 10.85 -5.11 -2.05
CA ALA A 173 11.19 -4.99 -0.62
C ALA A 173 12.70 -4.93 -0.36
N ASP A 174 13.53 -5.50 -1.26
CA ASP A 174 14.99 -5.42 -1.22
C ASP A 174 15.55 -4.11 -1.81
N GLY A 175 14.68 -3.22 -2.32
CA GLY A 175 15.06 -1.96 -2.93
C GLY A 175 15.79 -2.08 -4.28
N VAL A 176 15.87 -3.27 -4.86
CA VAL A 176 16.63 -3.53 -6.11
C VAL A 176 15.82 -3.19 -7.36
N GLN A 177 14.53 -3.54 -7.36
CA GLN A 177 13.65 -3.36 -8.52
C GLN A 177 12.62 -2.27 -8.28
N LEU A 178 12.40 -1.45 -9.29
CA LEU A 178 11.33 -0.47 -9.37
C LEU A 178 10.38 -0.86 -10.49
N ALA A 179 9.10 -1.03 -10.17
CA ALA A 179 8.04 -1.24 -11.14
C ALA A 179 7.28 0.06 -11.39
N ALA A 180 6.99 0.35 -12.65
CA ALA A 180 6.14 1.47 -13.07
C ALA A 180 5.10 0.97 -14.08
N SER A 181 3.84 1.34 -13.92
CA SER A 181 2.78 0.98 -14.85
C SER A 181 2.15 2.19 -15.50
N CYS A 182 1.82 2.05 -16.78
CA CYS A 182 1.05 3.00 -17.55
C CYS A 182 -0.01 2.25 -18.39
N HIS A 183 -0.70 2.95 -19.28
CA HIS A 183 -1.57 2.27 -20.24
C HIS A 183 -0.73 1.48 -21.24
N GLY A 184 -1.00 0.18 -21.35
CA GLY A 184 -0.38 -0.73 -22.32
C GLY A 184 0.97 -1.32 -21.89
N GLU A 185 1.58 -0.88 -20.79
CA GLU A 185 2.91 -1.35 -20.42
C GLU A 185 3.17 -1.34 -18.91
N LEU A 186 3.90 -2.38 -18.47
CA LEU A 186 4.58 -2.46 -17.18
C LEU A 186 6.09 -2.44 -17.42
N VAL A 187 6.76 -1.51 -16.78
CA VAL A 187 8.22 -1.37 -16.83
C VAL A 187 8.83 -1.82 -15.53
N LEU A 188 9.86 -2.64 -15.60
CA LEU A 188 10.69 -3.05 -14.47
C LEU A 188 12.11 -2.54 -14.67
N TRP A 189 12.59 -1.79 -13.71
CA TRP A 189 13.88 -1.16 -13.75
C TRP A 189 14.72 -1.49 -12.50
N GLN A 190 16.02 -1.63 -12.68
CA GLN A 190 16.99 -1.84 -11.60
C GLN A 190 17.96 -0.65 -11.53
N PRO A 191 17.52 0.50 -11.00
CA PRO A 191 18.26 1.77 -11.15
C PRO A 191 19.63 1.80 -10.45
N CYS A 192 19.89 0.89 -9.53
CA CYS A 192 21.18 0.78 -8.84
C CYS A 192 22.16 -0.17 -9.52
N LEU A 193 21.68 -1.10 -10.34
CA LEU A 193 22.47 -2.16 -10.97
C LEU A 193 22.61 -1.95 -12.49
N SER A 194 21.61 -1.33 -13.12
CA SER A 194 21.61 -1.10 -14.56
C SER A 194 22.62 0.00 -14.94
N THR A 195 23.41 -0.29 -15.94
CA THR A 195 24.17 0.74 -16.65
C THR A 195 23.24 1.51 -17.59
N PRO A 196 23.60 2.69 -18.08
CA PRO A 196 22.81 3.38 -19.11
C PRO A 196 22.58 2.55 -20.38
N ALA A 197 23.37 1.49 -20.59
CA ALA A 197 23.25 0.56 -21.71
C ALA A 197 22.26 -0.57 -21.46
N ASP A 198 21.82 -0.83 -20.21
CA ASP A 198 20.90 -1.91 -19.88
C ASP A 198 19.46 -1.38 -19.90
N PRO A 199 18.65 -1.70 -20.92
CA PRO A 199 17.29 -1.22 -20.99
C PRO A 199 16.43 -1.88 -19.89
N PRO A 200 15.44 -1.15 -19.35
CA PRO A 200 14.48 -1.76 -18.43
C PRO A 200 13.67 -2.85 -19.12
N LEU A 201 13.27 -3.87 -18.35
CA LEU A 201 12.37 -4.91 -18.84
C LEU A 201 10.97 -4.31 -19.07
N ARG A 202 10.44 -4.49 -20.27
CA ARG A 202 9.13 -3.97 -20.67
C ARG A 202 8.16 -5.13 -20.92
N ASN A 203 7.04 -5.14 -20.19
CA ASN A 203 5.99 -6.14 -20.32
C ASN A 203 4.73 -5.48 -20.88
N PRO A 204 4.26 -5.87 -22.09
CA PRO A 204 3.04 -5.34 -22.65
C PRO A 204 1.82 -5.76 -21.83
N MET A 205 0.88 -4.85 -21.64
CA MET A 205 -0.39 -5.07 -20.94
C MET A 205 -1.57 -4.68 -21.84
N ALA A 206 -2.70 -5.37 -21.67
CA ALA A 206 -3.90 -5.09 -22.46
C ALA A 206 -4.62 -3.79 -22.05
N SER A 207 -4.34 -3.28 -20.85
CA SER A 207 -5.01 -2.12 -20.25
C SER A 207 -4.07 -1.34 -19.34
N ALA A 208 -4.56 -0.30 -18.68
CA ALA A 208 -3.78 0.47 -17.71
C ALA A 208 -3.66 -0.27 -16.37
N GLY A 209 -2.45 -0.33 -15.83
CA GLY A 209 -2.19 -0.76 -14.46
C GLY A 209 -2.45 0.42 -13.50
N LEU A 210 -3.36 0.25 -12.55
CA LEU A 210 -3.80 1.28 -11.61
C LEU A 210 -3.19 1.15 -10.22
N ALA A 211 -2.70 -0.02 -9.88
CA ALA A 211 -2.06 -0.33 -8.61
C ALA A 211 -0.95 -1.35 -8.82
N LEU A 212 0.16 -1.17 -8.13
CA LEU A 212 1.30 -2.10 -8.13
C LEU A 212 1.68 -2.43 -6.69
N ALA A 213 2.00 -3.69 -6.44
CA ALA A 213 2.54 -4.12 -5.16
C ALA A 213 3.47 -5.32 -5.32
N PHE A 214 4.69 -5.23 -4.79
CA PHE A 214 5.57 -6.39 -4.63
C PHE A 214 5.25 -7.14 -3.35
N SER A 215 5.35 -8.46 -3.38
CA SER A 215 5.36 -9.26 -2.15
C SER A 215 6.68 -9.07 -1.39
N GLY A 216 6.66 -9.20 -0.03
CA GLY A 216 7.79 -8.89 0.84
C GLY A 216 9.14 -9.47 0.41
N PRO A 217 9.28 -10.76 0.09
CA PRO A 217 10.54 -11.31 -0.41
C PRO A 217 10.82 -11.05 -1.89
N GLY A 218 10.01 -10.22 -2.58
CA GLY A 218 10.16 -9.95 -4.03
C GLY A 218 9.77 -11.12 -4.93
N HIS A 219 9.06 -12.13 -4.41
CA HIS A 219 8.69 -13.32 -5.18
C HIS A 219 7.56 -13.08 -6.19
N HIS A 220 6.73 -12.08 -5.96
CA HIS A 220 5.61 -11.77 -6.85
C HIS A 220 5.46 -10.25 -7.01
N LEU A 221 4.99 -9.84 -8.19
CA LEU A 221 4.49 -8.50 -8.44
C LEU A 221 3.02 -8.61 -8.84
N ALA A 222 2.14 -7.90 -8.15
CA ALA A 222 0.73 -7.78 -8.50
C ALA A 222 0.45 -6.43 -9.16
N CYS A 223 -0.41 -6.43 -10.18
CA CYS A 223 -0.88 -5.23 -10.86
C CYS A 223 -2.41 -5.28 -10.97
N GLY A 224 -3.08 -4.33 -10.32
CA GLY A 224 -4.51 -4.13 -10.45
C GLY A 224 -4.83 -3.31 -11.69
N MET A 225 -5.80 -3.77 -12.50
CA MET A 225 -6.04 -3.26 -13.84
C MET A 225 -7.32 -2.46 -13.97
N LEU A 226 -7.33 -1.53 -14.94
CA LEU A 226 -8.52 -0.75 -15.32
C LEU A 226 -9.63 -1.63 -15.92
N ASP A 227 -9.28 -2.70 -16.64
CA ASP A 227 -10.20 -3.62 -17.31
C ASP A 227 -10.85 -4.65 -16.37
N ARG A 228 -10.77 -4.44 -15.07
CA ARG A 228 -11.33 -5.32 -14.03
C ARG A 228 -10.63 -6.68 -13.97
N SER A 229 -9.34 -6.70 -14.23
CA SER A 229 -8.48 -7.86 -14.02
C SER A 229 -7.38 -7.56 -13.00
N LEU A 230 -6.74 -8.62 -12.51
CA LEU A 230 -5.56 -8.59 -11.66
C LEU A 230 -4.51 -9.46 -12.31
N LEU A 231 -3.33 -8.92 -12.54
CA LEU A 231 -2.18 -9.65 -13.05
C LEU A 231 -1.19 -9.91 -11.91
N VAL A 232 -0.65 -11.13 -11.86
CA VAL A 232 0.39 -11.48 -10.89
C VAL A 232 1.54 -12.16 -11.60
N TRP A 233 2.71 -11.53 -11.58
CA TRP A 233 3.95 -12.12 -12.08
C TRP A 233 4.66 -12.89 -10.98
N PRO A 234 5.19 -14.07 -11.29
CA PRO A 234 6.10 -14.79 -10.40
C PRO A 234 7.46 -14.08 -10.34
N GLN A 235 8.33 -14.55 -9.46
CA GLN A 235 9.67 -14.01 -9.20
C GLN A 235 10.41 -13.58 -10.48
N GLY A 236 11.01 -12.39 -10.42
CA GLY A 236 11.77 -11.80 -11.52
C GLY A 236 10.91 -11.21 -12.64
N CYS A 237 9.59 -11.32 -12.56
CA CYS A 237 8.63 -10.81 -13.55
C CYS A 237 8.93 -11.23 -14.99
N HIS A 238 9.64 -12.34 -15.16
CA HIS A 238 9.89 -12.94 -16.47
C HIS A 238 8.72 -13.84 -16.90
N GLY A 239 8.27 -13.69 -18.14
CA GLY A 239 7.20 -14.49 -18.73
C GLY A 239 5.80 -13.92 -18.52
N GLN A 240 4.80 -14.77 -18.81
CA GLN A 240 3.40 -14.36 -18.76
C GLN A 240 2.87 -14.29 -17.32
N PRO A 241 2.14 -13.25 -16.95
CA PRO A 241 1.50 -13.16 -15.64
C PRO A 241 0.36 -14.17 -15.50
N TRP A 242 0.03 -14.52 -14.28
CA TRP A 242 -1.26 -15.13 -13.97
C TRP A 242 -2.33 -14.04 -14.01
N GLN A 243 -3.42 -14.31 -14.70
CA GLN A 243 -4.51 -13.37 -14.85
C GLN A 243 -5.74 -13.85 -14.07
N PHE A 244 -6.27 -12.98 -13.25
CA PHE A 244 -7.52 -13.18 -12.51
C PHE A 244 -8.55 -12.18 -13.03
N SER A 245 -9.76 -12.65 -13.29
CA SER A 245 -10.86 -11.86 -13.84
C SER A 245 -12.15 -12.09 -13.04
N GLY A 246 -13.21 -11.33 -13.37
CA GLY A 246 -14.48 -11.45 -12.68
C GLY A 246 -14.71 -10.41 -11.58
N PHE A 247 -13.83 -9.42 -11.46
CA PHE A 247 -14.04 -8.32 -10.53
C PHE A 247 -15.20 -7.43 -10.95
N PRO A 248 -16.01 -6.93 -9.99
CA PRO A 248 -17.16 -6.07 -10.29
C PRO A 248 -16.73 -4.71 -10.88
N ALA A 249 -15.55 -4.23 -10.52
CA ALA A 249 -15.00 -2.95 -10.96
C ALA A 249 -13.48 -3.04 -11.18
N LYS A 250 -12.87 -1.93 -11.59
CA LYS A 250 -11.40 -1.76 -11.67
C LYS A 250 -10.72 -2.04 -10.33
N VAL A 251 -9.59 -2.74 -10.37
CA VAL A 251 -8.81 -3.09 -9.18
C VAL A 251 -7.84 -1.96 -8.87
N ARG A 252 -8.07 -1.24 -7.76
CA ARG A 252 -7.27 -0.05 -7.37
C ARG A 252 -6.46 -0.24 -6.11
N GLN A 253 -6.79 -1.23 -5.29
CA GLN A 253 -6.12 -1.47 -4.02
C GLN A 253 -5.55 -2.87 -4.00
N LEU A 254 -4.28 -2.96 -3.64
CA LEU A 254 -3.54 -4.21 -3.49
C LEU A 254 -2.69 -4.14 -2.22
N ALA A 255 -2.64 -5.23 -1.48
CA ALA A 255 -1.73 -5.36 -0.35
C ALA A 255 -1.22 -6.80 -0.24
N TRP A 256 0.06 -6.97 0.08
CA TRP A 256 0.67 -8.26 0.38
C TRP A 256 0.94 -8.41 1.87
N SER A 257 0.72 -9.61 2.40
CA SER A 257 1.14 -9.90 3.78
C SER A 257 2.64 -10.17 3.84
N GLU A 258 3.25 -9.71 4.94
CA GLU A 258 4.66 -9.94 5.25
C GLU A 258 4.78 -10.78 6.51
N GLN A 259 4.66 -12.10 6.40
CA GLN A 259 4.80 -12.97 7.55
C GLN A 259 6.10 -13.78 7.47
N PRO A 260 7.05 -13.55 8.38
CA PRO A 260 8.27 -14.37 8.46
C PRO A 260 7.94 -15.84 8.66
N GLY A 261 8.58 -16.71 7.88
CA GLY A 261 8.41 -18.17 7.98
C GLY A 261 7.16 -18.73 7.32
N ARG A 262 6.32 -17.91 6.69
CA ARG A 262 5.24 -18.38 5.81
C ARG A 262 5.78 -18.64 4.42
N LEU A 263 5.49 -19.81 3.88
CA LEU A 263 5.99 -20.25 2.57
C LEU A 263 5.40 -19.44 1.40
N ALA A 264 4.19 -18.91 1.53
CA ALA A 264 3.56 -18.07 0.51
C ALA A 264 2.84 -16.87 1.15
N PRO A 265 3.07 -15.64 0.65
CA PRO A 265 2.35 -14.45 1.12
C PRO A 265 0.87 -14.52 0.73
N LEU A 266 0.01 -13.81 1.49
CA LEU A 266 -1.36 -13.53 1.10
C LEU A 266 -1.39 -12.28 0.25
N LEU A 267 -2.26 -12.25 -0.75
CA LEU A 267 -2.58 -11.03 -1.50
C LEU A 267 -4.02 -10.62 -1.17
N ALA A 268 -4.24 -9.36 -0.82
CA ALA A 268 -5.55 -8.76 -0.76
C ALA A 268 -5.73 -7.82 -1.94
N SER A 269 -6.89 -7.84 -2.57
CA SER A 269 -7.28 -6.92 -3.64
C SER A 269 -8.66 -6.36 -3.39
N ALA A 270 -8.91 -5.09 -3.79
CA ALA A 270 -10.25 -4.50 -3.71
C ALA A 270 -10.70 -3.91 -5.04
N ALA A 271 -11.99 -4.13 -5.33
CA ALA A 271 -12.68 -3.61 -6.50
C ALA A 271 -14.12 -3.25 -6.09
N ALA A 272 -14.47 -1.96 -6.15
CA ALA A 272 -15.68 -1.40 -5.56
C ALA A 272 -15.78 -1.74 -4.06
N GLU A 273 -16.88 -2.34 -3.60
CA GLU A 273 -17.09 -2.80 -2.21
C GLU A 273 -16.44 -4.16 -1.90
N ALA A 274 -16.05 -4.90 -2.91
CA ALA A 274 -15.53 -6.25 -2.77
C ALA A 274 -14.05 -6.25 -2.40
N VAL A 275 -13.70 -6.93 -1.31
CA VAL A 275 -12.32 -7.31 -0.96
C VAL A 275 -12.17 -8.81 -1.19
N ILE A 276 -11.10 -9.23 -1.83
CA ILE A 276 -10.77 -10.63 -2.06
C ILE A 276 -9.40 -10.93 -1.48
N LEU A 277 -9.34 -11.92 -0.61
CA LEU A 277 -8.12 -12.50 -0.07
C LEU A 277 -7.69 -13.69 -0.92
N TRP A 278 -6.49 -13.65 -1.46
CA TRP A 278 -5.93 -14.69 -2.32
C TRP A 278 -4.90 -15.50 -1.58
N THR A 279 -5.07 -16.81 -1.59
CA THR A 279 -4.11 -17.76 -1.01
C THR A 279 -3.58 -18.67 -2.10
N GLN A 280 -2.27 -18.81 -2.19
CA GLN A 280 -1.66 -19.76 -3.10
C GLN A 280 -1.86 -21.20 -2.58
N VAL A 281 -2.42 -22.11 -3.40
CA VAL A 281 -2.75 -23.49 -2.98
C VAL A 281 -1.50 -24.27 -2.61
N LYS A 282 -0.40 -24.06 -3.34
CA LYS A 282 0.95 -24.55 -3.03
C LYS A 282 1.93 -23.46 -3.44
N GLN A 283 3.03 -23.33 -2.70
CA GLN A 283 4.09 -22.39 -3.03
C GLN A 283 4.57 -22.60 -4.47
N GLY A 284 4.67 -21.52 -5.25
CA GLY A 284 5.06 -21.55 -6.67
C GLY A 284 3.98 -22.09 -7.62
N SER A 285 2.82 -22.51 -7.11
CA SER A 285 1.70 -22.97 -7.92
C SER A 285 1.01 -21.81 -8.64
N LYS A 286 0.53 -22.07 -9.87
CA LYS A 286 -0.36 -21.14 -10.58
C LYS A 286 -1.79 -21.11 -10.00
N ALA A 287 -2.11 -22.05 -9.11
CA ALA A 287 -3.45 -22.16 -8.51
C ALA A 287 -3.56 -21.27 -7.26
N TRP A 288 -4.45 -20.30 -7.33
CA TRP A 288 -4.81 -19.40 -6.23
C TRP A 288 -6.26 -19.63 -5.85
N GLN A 289 -6.54 -19.58 -4.55
CA GLN A 289 -7.87 -19.70 -3.99
C GLN A 289 -8.33 -18.31 -3.56
N PRO A 290 -9.41 -17.78 -4.15
CA PRO A 290 -10.04 -16.54 -3.71
C PRO A 290 -10.93 -16.80 -2.49
N GLU A 291 -10.87 -15.90 -1.51
CA GLU A 291 -11.79 -15.83 -0.38
C GLU A 291 -12.40 -14.42 -0.37
N PRO A 292 -13.68 -14.25 -0.73
CA PRO A 292 -14.33 -12.94 -0.69
C PRO A 292 -14.62 -12.53 0.76
N LEU A 293 -14.20 -11.31 1.10
CA LEU A 293 -14.43 -10.68 2.40
C LEU A 293 -15.64 -9.75 2.27
N LEU A 294 -16.81 -10.22 2.64
CA LEU A 294 -18.07 -9.52 2.45
C LEU A 294 -18.47 -8.78 3.74
N TRP A 295 -18.31 -7.46 3.72
CA TRP A 295 -18.71 -6.59 4.84
C TRP A 295 -19.07 -5.19 4.37
N HIS A 296 -18.21 -4.60 3.53
CA HIS A 296 -18.37 -3.22 3.11
C HIS A 296 -19.56 -3.05 2.15
N GLU A 297 -20.34 -1.98 2.37
CA GLU A 297 -21.48 -1.61 1.55
C GLU A 297 -21.14 -0.60 0.45
N LYS A 298 -19.99 0.04 0.55
CA LYS A 298 -19.47 1.03 -0.41
C LYS A 298 -18.03 0.74 -0.76
N ARG A 299 -17.50 1.57 -1.67
CA ARG A 299 -16.15 1.42 -2.21
C ARG A 299 -15.09 1.32 -1.10
N VAL A 300 -14.25 0.32 -1.20
CA VAL A 300 -13.02 0.17 -0.41
C VAL A 300 -11.95 1.08 -1.00
N ASN A 301 -11.44 2.01 -0.19
CA ASN A 301 -10.48 3.03 -0.59
C ASN A 301 -9.06 2.67 -0.20
N ALA A 302 -8.86 1.86 0.84
CA ALA A 302 -7.54 1.45 1.28
C ALA A 302 -7.52 0.02 1.84
N LEU A 303 -6.42 -0.68 1.60
CA LEU A 303 -6.09 -2.00 2.12
C LEU A 303 -4.67 -1.97 2.69
N ALA A 304 -4.46 -2.52 3.88
CA ALA A 304 -3.12 -2.66 4.44
C ALA A 304 -3.03 -3.87 5.36
N PHE A 305 -2.00 -4.70 5.18
CA PHE A 305 -1.64 -5.72 6.18
C PHE A 305 -0.79 -5.12 7.29
N ALA A 306 -1.01 -5.55 8.53
CA ALA A 306 -0.12 -5.21 9.62
C ALA A 306 1.27 -5.82 9.37
N PRO A 307 2.36 -5.05 9.55
CA PRO A 307 3.73 -5.52 9.35
C PRO A 307 4.04 -6.82 10.09
N GLY A 308 4.66 -7.77 9.40
CA GLY A 308 5.03 -9.07 9.97
C GLY A 308 3.83 -9.97 10.37
N SER A 309 2.63 -9.71 9.86
CA SER A 309 1.38 -10.37 10.23
C SER A 309 0.52 -10.73 9.01
N THR A 310 -0.55 -11.51 9.25
CA THR A 310 -1.64 -11.73 8.30
C THR A 310 -2.91 -10.96 8.67
N LEU A 311 -2.82 -10.04 9.63
CA LEU A 311 -3.92 -9.16 10.00
C LEU A 311 -4.10 -8.10 8.92
N LEU A 312 -5.24 -8.10 8.24
CA LEU A 312 -5.58 -7.15 7.19
C LEU A 312 -6.55 -6.10 7.75
N ALA A 313 -6.32 -4.84 7.39
CA ALA A 313 -7.28 -3.76 7.54
C ALA A 313 -7.83 -3.34 6.17
N SER A 314 -9.13 -3.11 6.07
CA SER A 314 -9.80 -2.55 4.90
C SER A 314 -10.64 -1.35 5.30
N ALA A 315 -10.52 -0.24 4.58
CA ALA A 315 -11.24 1.00 4.84
C ALA A 315 -12.17 1.35 3.69
N SER A 316 -13.40 1.78 4.01
CA SER A 316 -14.44 2.02 3.02
C SER A 316 -15.11 3.38 3.16
N SER A 317 -15.68 3.82 2.05
CA SER A 317 -16.57 4.98 1.98
C SER A 317 -17.89 4.79 2.76
N ASP A 318 -18.17 3.59 3.31
CA ASP A 318 -19.31 3.32 4.18
C ASP A 318 -19.13 3.87 5.60
N GLY A 319 -17.93 4.33 5.97
CA GLY A 319 -17.61 4.87 7.29
C GLY A 319 -17.02 3.85 8.25
N SER A 320 -16.66 2.68 7.75
CA SER A 320 -16.08 1.60 8.56
C SER A 320 -14.68 1.22 8.12
N VAL A 321 -13.88 0.72 9.07
CA VAL A 321 -12.65 -0.03 8.84
C VAL A 321 -12.87 -1.42 9.39
N ALA A 322 -12.62 -2.47 8.61
CA ALA A 322 -12.76 -3.85 9.04
C ALA A 322 -11.39 -4.52 9.23
N LEU A 323 -11.22 -5.24 10.33
CA LEU A 323 -10.03 -6.04 10.64
C LEU A 323 -10.31 -7.52 10.35
N TRP A 324 -9.42 -8.17 9.59
CA TRP A 324 -9.58 -9.54 9.11
C TRP A 324 -8.37 -10.40 9.49
N ASP A 325 -8.62 -11.66 9.83
CA ASP A 325 -7.53 -12.63 10.01
C ASP A 325 -7.02 -13.18 8.66
N GLY A 326 -5.92 -13.90 8.69
CA GLY A 326 -5.33 -14.51 7.47
C GLY A 326 -6.16 -15.65 6.85
N LYS A 327 -7.35 -15.93 7.36
CA LYS A 327 -8.32 -16.89 6.81
C LYS A 327 -9.56 -16.20 6.27
N GLY A 328 -9.59 -14.87 6.25
CA GLY A 328 -10.71 -14.07 5.78
C GLY A 328 -11.86 -13.91 6.79
N ARG A 329 -11.67 -14.29 8.06
CA ARG A 329 -12.70 -14.07 9.08
C ARG A 329 -12.59 -12.65 9.61
N MET A 330 -13.71 -11.94 9.69
CA MET A 330 -13.76 -10.63 10.33
C MET A 330 -13.53 -10.79 11.84
N LEU A 331 -12.60 -9.99 12.35
CA LEU A 331 -12.25 -9.97 13.77
C LEU A 331 -12.97 -8.82 14.49
N GLN A 332 -12.93 -7.63 13.89
CA GLN A 332 -13.55 -6.44 14.49
C GLN A 332 -13.81 -5.37 13.42
N PRO A 333 -15.02 -4.78 13.39
CA PRO A 333 -15.24 -3.51 12.70
C PRO A 333 -14.83 -2.34 13.60
N LEU A 334 -14.26 -1.30 12.99
CA LEU A 334 -13.96 -0.02 13.61
C LEU A 334 -14.81 1.03 12.93
N GLU A 335 -15.63 1.73 13.69
CA GLU A 335 -16.52 2.75 13.15
C GLU A 335 -15.91 4.14 13.34
N GLY A 336 -15.98 4.96 12.29
CA GLY A 336 -15.79 6.39 12.35
C GLY A 336 -17.02 7.11 12.87
N GLN A 337 -17.12 8.40 12.58
CA GLN A 337 -18.32 9.22 12.92
C GLN A 337 -19.24 9.38 11.69
N GLY A 338 -19.50 8.31 10.96
CA GLY A 338 -20.44 8.29 9.82
C GLY A 338 -19.87 8.79 8.49
N CYS A 339 -18.55 9.03 8.40
CA CYS A 339 -17.88 9.49 7.19
C CYS A 339 -16.96 8.41 6.64
N GLY A 340 -16.87 8.35 5.30
CA GLY A 340 -16.05 7.35 4.64
C GLY A 340 -14.56 7.53 4.91
N PHE A 341 -13.85 6.43 5.09
CA PHE A 341 -12.41 6.43 5.20
C PHE A 341 -11.73 6.39 3.84
N ASN A 342 -10.66 7.17 3.68
CA ASN A 342 -9.90 7.29 2.43
C ASN A 342 -8.51 6.65 2.49
N ALA A 343 -7.86 6.68 3.65
CA ALA A 343 -6.48 6.25 3.81
C ALA A 343 -6.29 5.37 5.05
N LEU A 344 -5.34 4.45 4.99
CA LEU A 344 -4.89 3.58 6.09
C LEU A 344 -3.36 3.51 6.10
N ALA A 345 -2.78 3.50 7.29
CA ALA A 345 -1.35 3.22 7.47
C ALA A 345 -1.11 2.49 8.79
N TRP A 346 -0.47 1.32 8.74
CA TRP A 346 0.02 0.63 9.93
C TRP A 346 1.35 1.23 10.38
N ARG A 347 1.49 1.42 11.68
CA ARG A 347 2.79 1.72 12.28
C ARG A 347 3.73 0.52 12.06
N PRO A 348 5.04 0.70 11.84
CA PRO A 348 5.99 -0.38 11.55
C PRO A 348 6.02 -1.51 12.58
N ASP A 349 5.68 -1.24 13.86
CA ASP A 349 5.55 -2.25 14.90
C ASP A 349 4.30 -3.15 14.78
N GLY A 350 3.39 -2.83 13.86
CA GLY A 350 2.12 -3.52 13.65
C GLY A 350 1.10 -3.36 14.79
N ARG A 351 1.34 -2.45 15.75
CA ARG A 351 0.50 -2.29 16.94
C ARG A 351 -0.42 -1.08 16.90
N HIS A 352 -0.26 -0.23 15.90
CA HIS A 352 -1.13 0.95 15.74
C HIS A 352 -1.57 1.05 14.29
N LEU A 353 -2.85 1.31 14.09
CA LEU A 353 -3.45 1.58 12.80
C LEU A 353 -3.90 3.03 12.75
N ALA A 354 -3.37 3.78 11.78
CA ALA A 354 -3.86 5.11 11.43
C ALA A 354 -4.87 5.02 10.30
N ALA A 355 -5.92 5.85 10.35
CA ALA A 355 -6.90 6.01 9.28
C ALA A 355 -7.28 7.47 9.12
N GLY A 356 -7.60 7.88 7.90
CA GLY A 356 -8.06 9.22 7.57
C GLY A 356 -9.41 9.19 6.87
N ASP A 357 -10.31 10.11 7.25
CA ASP A 357 -11.66 10.14 6.71
C ASP A 357 -11.93 11.30 5.73
N ALA A 358 -13.09 11.28 5.11
CA ALA A 358 -13.53 12.24 4.11
C ALA A 358 -13.96 13.60 4.71
N GLN A 359 -13.90 13.78 6.03
CA GLN A 359 -14.15 15.06 6.71
C GLN A 359 -12.90 15.67 7.33
N GLY A 360 -11.72 15.12 7.03
CA GLY A 360 -10.47 15.63 7.53
C GLY A 360 -10.05 15.06 8.88
N ARG A 361 -10.83 14.14 9.44
CA ARG A 361 -10.45 13.53 10.72
C ARG A 361 -9.47 12.42 10.50
N TRP A 362 -8.48 12.34 11.38
CA TRP A 362 -7.59 11.21 11.46
C TRP A 362 -7.80 10.46 12.78
N TRP A 363 -7.59 9.16 12.72
CA TRP A 363 -7.84 8.21 13.79
C TRP A 363 -6.59 7.40 14.02
N LEU A 364 -6.25 7.13 15.26
CA LEU A 364 -5.16 6.24 15.62
C LEU A 364 -5.66 5.23 16.65
N TRP A 365 -5.63 3.96 16.28
CA TRP A 365 -6.07 2.86 17.10
C TRP A 365 -4.89 1.99 17.55
N PRO A 366 -4.67 1.77 18.86
CA PRO A 366 -3.83 0.70 19.34
C PRO A 366 -4.52 -0.63 19.06
N VAL A 367 -3.80 -1.55 18.41
CA VAL A 367 -4.31 -2.87 18.03
C VAL A 367 -3.58 -3.95 18.82
N ALA A 368 -4.31 -4.72 19.62
CA ALA A 368 -3.78 -5.89 20.27
C ALA A 368 -3.54 -6.99 19.23
N VAL A 369 -2.29 -7.15 18.79
CA VAL A 369 -1.94 -8.24 17.88
C VAL A 369 -2.16 -9.56 18.59
N PRO A 370 -2.97 -10.50 18.05
CA PRO A 370 -3.13 -11.81 18.67
C PRO A 370 -1.76 -12.47 18.89
N PRO A 371 -1.52 -13.12 20.04
CA PRO A 371 -0.26 -13.79 20.28
C PRO A 371 0.00 -14.79 19.16
N ARG A 372 1.22 -14.76 18.57
CA ARG A 372 1.64 -15.69 17.53
C ARG A 372 1.26 -17.10 17.96
N GLU A 373 0.49 -17.85 17.14
CA GLU A 373 0.28 -19.28 17.36
C GLU A 373 1.67 -19.92 17.45
N ARG A 374 2.09 -20.28 18.68
CA ARG A 374 3.32 -21.02 18.88
C ARG A 374 3.14 -22.32 18.11
N GLN A 375 3.93 -22.52 17.06
CA GLN A 375 4.07 -23.84 16.45
C GLN A 375 4.38 -24.80 17.61
N ARG A 376 3.42 -25.67 17.94
CA ARG A 376 3.67 -26.83 18.79
C ARG A 376 4.69 -27.67 18.03
N GLN A 377 5.97 -27.50 18.34
CA GLN A 377 6.97 -28.50 18.03
C GLN A 377 6.47 -29.79 18.67
N ARG A 378 5.98 -30.72 17.85
CA ARG A 378 5.80 -32.10 18.27
C ARG A 378 7.18 -32.57 18.68
N ALA A 379 7.40 -32.67 20.00
CA ALA A 379 8.51 -33.39 20.55
C ALA A 379 8.47 -34.81 19.99
N GLY A 380 9.42 -35.11 19.09
CA GLY A 380 9.60 -36.45 18.59
C GLY A 380 9.79 -37.40 19.74
N ALA A 381 8.92 -38.39 19.84
CA ALA A 381 9.08 -39.50 20.75
C ALA A 381 10.41 -40.19 20.44
N GLY A 382 11.38 -40.01 21.31
CA GLY A 382 12.65 -40.68 21.23
C GLY A 382 12.45 -42.18 21.35
N PHE A 383 12.80 -42.91 20.31
CA PHE A 383 12.97 -44.36 20.36
C PHE A 383 14.17 -44.63 21.26
N ARG A 384 13.94 -45.15 22.47
CA ARG A 384 14.98 -45.78 23.29
C ARG A 384 15.19 -47.19 22.76
N LEU A 385 16.32 -47.45 22.15
CA LEU A 385 16.87 -48.80 22.06
C LEU A 385 17.32 -49.20 23.46
N LYS A 386 16.79 -50.33 23.98
CA LYS A 386 17.35 -51.05 25.14
C LYS A 386 18.41 -52.04 24.66
N PRO A 387 19.40 -52.32 25.52
CA PRO A 387 20.57 -53.09 25.20
C PRO A 387 20.28 -54.57 24.90
#